data_d7c51ff58f743cd0cc918cbd652ad60c
#
_entry.id   d7c51ff58f743cd0cc918cbd652ad60c
#
_cell.length_a   1.000
_cell.length_b   1.000
_cell.length_c   1.000
_cell.angle_alpha   90.00
_cell.angle_beta   90.00
_cell.angle_gamma   90.00
#
_symmetry.space_group_name_H-M   'P 1'
#
loop_
_entity.id
_entity.type
_entity.pdbx_description
1 polymer ?
#
loop_
_entity_poly.entity_id
_entity_poly.type
_entity_poly.pdbx_seq_one_letter_code
_entity_poly.pdbx_strand_id
1 'polypeptide(L)'
;YGEGTAVATVKDSYYNMKEKIEPHIQLIHKAIAAFEKNGIPARTVPIRGGTDGAHLSWDGLPCPNLPTGGYHGVREWIPARSLDQITDVLVDLVVSFAE
;
A
#
# COMPACT_ATOMS: atom_id res chain seq x y z
N TYR A 1 11.97 -35.40 -23.72
CA TYR A 1 10.57 -35.11 -23.42
C TYR A 1 9.88 -34.64 -24.69
N GLY A 2 8.58 -34.91 -24.84
CA GLY A 2 7.83 -34.58 -26.03
C GLY A 2 7.19 -33.20 -26.00
N GLU A 3 6.63 -32.80 -27.14
CA GLU A 3 5.82 -31.58 -27.25
C GLU A 3 4.63 -31.64 -26.27
N GLY A 4 4.34 -30.52 -25.61
CA GLY A 4 3.30 -30.46 -24.60
C GLY A 4 3.67 -30.96 -23.20
N THR A 5 4.92 -31.41 -22.97
CA THR A 5 5.42 -31.82 -21.65
C THR A 5 5.37 -30.68 -20.62
N ALA A 6 5.61 -29.45 -21.06
CA ALA A 6 5.46 -28.26 -20.24
C ALA A 6 4.71 -27.19 -21.02
N VAL A 7 3.67 -26.64 -20.42
CA VAL A 7 2.90 -25.53 -20.98
C VAL A 7 2.94 -24.38 -19.98
N ALA A 8 3.41 -23.21 -20.42
CA ALA A 8 3.40 -22.01 -19.61
C ALA A 8 2.29 -21.06 -20.08
N THR A 9 1.40 -20.71 -19.18
CA THR A 9 0.37 -19.70 -19.44
C THR A 9 0.67 -18.50 -18.57
N VAL A 10 0.83 -17.34 -19.20
CA VAL A 10 1.07 -16.08 -18.49
C VAL A 10 -0.20 -15.25 -18.50
N LYS A 11 -0.64 -14.84 -17.31
CA LYS A 11 -1.78 -13.96 -17.13
C LYS A 11 -1.39 -12.86 -16.16
N ASP A 12 -1.58 -11.62 -16.58
CA ASP A 12 -1.36 -10.48 -15.68
C ASP A 12 -2.41 -10.49 -14.57
N SER A 13 -1.96 -10.38 -13.33
CA SER A 13 -2.84 -10.39 -12.16
C SER A 13 -2.80 -9.09 -11.37
N TYR A 14 -1.70 -8.35 -11.43
CA TYR A 14 -1.54 -7.07 -10.76
C TYR A 14 -0.93 -6.04 -11.72
N TYR A 15 -1.49 -4.83 -11.68
CA TYR A 15 -0.99 -3.68 -12.41
C TYR A 15 -0.49 -2.63 -11.43
N ASN A 16 0.47 -1.80 -11.86
CA ASN A 16 0.95 -0.68 -11.07
C ASN A 16 -0.19 0.30 -10.81
N MET A 17 -0.51 0.54 -9.54
CA MET A 17 -1.60 1.44 -9.16
C MET A 17 -1.28 2.93 -9.36
N LYS A 18 -0.02 3.30 -9.60
CA LYS A 18 0.41 4.69 -9.71
C LYS A 18 -0.47 5.49 -10.66
N GLU A 19 -0.73 4.96 -11.85
CA GLU A 19 -1.58 5.57 -12.86
C GLU A 19 -3.00 5.88 -12.34
N LYS A 20 -3.52 5.05 -11.46
CA LYS A 20 -4.85 5.21 -10.85
C LYS A 20 -4.85 6.12 -9.63
N ILE A 21 -3.70 6.29 -9.00
CA ILE A 21 -3.54 7.15 -7.83
C ILE A 21 -3.20 8.60 -8.24
N GLU A 22 -2.46 8.81 -9.31
CA GLU A 22 -2.04 10.15 -9.76
C GLU A 22 -3.20 11.17 -9.88
N PRO A 23 -4.38 10.83 -10.44
CA PRO A 23 -5.52 11.75 -10.46
C PRO A 23 -6.06 12.12 -9.07
N HIS A 24 -5.68 11.36 -8.04
CA HIS A 24 -6.10 11.52 -6.66
C HIS A 24 -4.90 11.71 -5.73
N ILE A 25 -3.91 12.46 -6.19
CA ILE A 25 -2.64 12.65 -5.46
C ILE A 25 -2.82 13.28 -4.08
N GLN A 26 -3.94 13.94 -3.82
CA GLN A 26 -4.27 14.46 -2.49
C GLN A 26 -4.33 13.36 -1.42
N LEU A 27 -4.63 12.11 -1.80
CA LEU A 27 -4.59 10.99 -0.86
C LEU A 27 -3.16 10.77 -0.32
N ILE A 28 -2.19 10.84 -1.22
CA ILE A 28 -0.77 10.70 -0.86
C ILE A 28 -0.30 11.90 -0.04
N HIS A 29 -0.67 13.13 -0.44
CA HIS A 29 -0.27 14.33 0.30
C HIS A 29 -0.83 14.34 1.72
N LYS A 30 -2.10 13.94 1.90
CA LYS A 30 -2.70 13.82 3.23
C LYS A 30 -2.04 12.74 4.07
N ALA A 31 -1.71 11.59 3.46
CA ALA A 31 -0.99 10.53 4.15
C ALA A 31 0.40 10.99 4.60
N ILE A 32 1.17 11.64 3.73
CA ILE A 32 2.48 12.20 4.06
C ILE A 32 2.35 13.19 5.23
N ALA A 33 1.39 14.12 5.16
CA ALA A 33 1.16 15.11 6.22
C ALA A 33 0.83 14.46 7.57
N ALA A 34 0.02 13.38 7.56
CA ALA A 34 -0.31 12.64 8.78
C ALA A 34 0.91 11.95 9.39
N PHE A 35 1.78 11.36 8.57
CA PHE A 35 3.05 10.78 9.04
C PHE A 35 3.96 11.85 9.64
N GLU A 36 4.17 12.97 8.95
CA GLU A 36 5.03 14.05 9.39
C GLU A 36 4.51 14.70 10.68
N LYS A 37 3.20 14.88 10.83
CA LYS A 37 2.57 15.35 12.05
C LYS A 37 2.89 14.48 13.26
N ASN A 38 3.06 13.18 13.05
CA ASN A 38 3.45 12.22 14.09
C ASN A 38 4.97 12.03 14.19
N GLY A 39 5.77 12.90 13.59
CA GLY A 39 7.22 12.87 13.66
C GLY A 39 7.86 11.72 12.87
N ILE A 40 7.16 11.15 11.92
CA ILE A 40 7.64 10.04 11.09
C ILE A 40 7.96 10.58 9.70
N PRO A 41 9.21 10.54 9.24
CA PRO A 41 9.56 10.91 7.87
C PRO A 41 8.85 9.99 6.88
N ALA A 42 8.04 10.56 6.01
CA ALA A 42 7.30 9.82 5.01
C ALA A 42 8.02 9.84 3.66
N ARG A 43 7.99 8.72 2.98
CA ARG A 43 8.49 8.60 1.61
C ARG A 43 7.67 7.59 0.82
N THR A 44 7.50 7.87 -0.45
CA THR A 44 6.87 6.94 -1.37
C THR A 44 7.92 6.00 -1.95
N VAL A 45 7.69 4.72 -1.83
CA VAL A 45 8.60 3.69 -2.34
C VAL A 45 7.81 2.66 -3.13
N PRO A 46 8.41 2.04 -4.15
CA PRO A 46 7.79 0.90 -4.80
C PRO A 46 7.77 -0.30 -3.87
N ILE A 47 6.74 -1.11 -3.97
CA ILE A 47 6.63 -2.38 -3.26
C ILE A 47 6.80 -3.54 -4.22
N ARG A 48 7.31 -4.66 -3.70
CA ARG A 48 7.42 -5.89 -4.46
C ARG A 48 6.10 -6.66 -4.43
N GLY A 49 5.65 -7.12 -5.58
CA GLY A 49 4.43 -7.92 -5.70
C GLY A 49 3.16 -7.08 -5.79
N GLY A 50 2.04 -7.77 -5.80
CA GLY A 50 0.72 -7.15 -5.88
C GLY A 50 0.09 -6.96 -4.50
N THR A 51 -0.89 -6.08 -4.43
CA THR A 51 -1.67 -5.81 -3.22
C THR A 51 -3.14 -5.67 -3.55
N ASP A 52 -4.00 -5.84 -2.55
CA ASP A 52 -5.44 -5.60 -2.70
C ASP A 52 -5.71 -4.14 -3.11
N GLY A 53 -4.91 -3.20 -2.61
CA GLY A 53 -4.99 -1.79 -3.01
C GLY A 53 -4.75 -1.57 -4.50
N ALA A 54 -3.90 -2.37 -5.13
CA ALA A 54 -3.70 -2.30 -6.57
C ALA A 54 -4.96 -2.75 -7.32
N HIS A 55 -5.58 -3.85 -6.93
CA HIS A 55 -6.84 -4.30 -7.51
C HIS A 55 -7.95 -3.27 -7.34
N LEU A 56 -8.15 -2.80 -6.11
CA LEU A 56 -9.18 -1.81 -5.79
C LEU A 56 -8.99 -0.52 -6.61
N SER A 57 -7.74 -0.09 -6.78
CA SER A 57 -7.43 1.12 -7.56
C SER A 57 -7.81 0.96 -9.04
N TRP A 58 -7.55 -0.19 -9.62
CA TRP A 58 -7.94 -0.48 -11.01
C TRP A 58 -9.44 -0.71 -11.18
N ASP A 59 -10.13 -1.15 -10.12
CA ASP A 59 -11.61 -1.28 -10.09
C ASP A 59 -12.32 0.07 -9.82
N GLY A 60 -11.58 1.14 -9.70
CA GLY A 60 -12.14 2.50 -9.58
C GLY A 60 -12.12 3.10 -8.18
N LEU A 61 -11.54 2.41 -7.19
CA LEU A 61 -11.36 2.93 -5.84
C LEU A 61 -9.86 3.19 -5.59
N PRO A 62 -9.37 4.43 -5.74
CA PRO A 62 -7.98 4.75 -5.47
C PRO A 62 -7.58 4.36 -4.04
N CYS A 63 -6.69 3.40 -3.92
CA CYS A 63 -6.37 2.76 -2.65
C CYS A 63 -4.86 2.60 -2.47
N PRO A 64 -4.14 3.68 -2.09
CA PRO A 64 -2.72 3.59 -1.81
C PRO A 64 -2.44 2.77 -0.55
N ASN A 65 -1.30 2.11 -0.53
CA ASN A 65 -0.88 1.32 0.63
C ASN A 65 -0.18 2.18 1.68
N LEU A 66 -0.47 1.91 2.94
CA LEU A 66 0.24 2.47 4.08
C LEU A 66 1.06 1.37 4.76
N PRO A 67 2.24 1.71 5.32
CA PRO A 67 3.07 0.73 6.01
C PRO A 67 2.42 0.32 7.33
N THR A 68 2.41 -0.97 7.61
CA THR A 68 1.96 -1.54 8.88
C THR A 68 3.05 -2.33 9.57
N GLY A 69 4.15 -2.63 8.87
CA GLY A 69 5.29 -3.35 9.40
C GLY A 69 5.11 -4.87 9.48
N GLY A 70 4.23 -5.43 8.66
CA GLY A 70 4.09 -6.88 8.56
C GLY A 70 5.15 -7.52 7.66
N TYR A 71 5.49 -8.77 7.92
CA TYR A 71 6.38 -9.57 7.11
C TYR A 71 5.72 -10.91 6.77
N HIS A 72 5.88 -11.35 5.54
CA HIS A 72 5.43 -12.67 5.13
C HIS A 72 6.45 -13.73 5.54
N GLY A 73 6.16 -14.47 6.59
CA GLY A 73 7.06 -15.50 7.07
C GLY A 73 6.49 -16.25 8.27
N VAL A 74 7.25 -17.26 8.70
CA VAL A 74 6.88 -18.09 9.87
C VAL A 74 6.88 -17.28 11.17
N ARG A 75 7.64 -16.20 11.21
CA ARG A 75 7.75 -15.31 12.37
C ARG A 75 7.47 -13.88 11.95
N GLU A 76 6.21 -13.59 11.67
CA GLU A 76 5.75 -12.23 11.44
C GLU A 76 5.71 -11.47 12.76
N TRP A 77 6.18 -10.24 12.75
CA TRP A 77 6.18 -9.41 13.94
C TRP A 77 6.13 -7.92 13.58
N ILE A 78 5.65 -7.14 14.51
CA ILE A 78 5.69 -5.67 14.48
C ILE A 78 6.02 -5.18 15.89
N PRO A 79 6.90 -4.17 16.06
CA PRO A 79 7.09 -3.53 17.35
C PRO A 79 5.78 -2.92 17.85
N ALA A 80 5.43 -3.11 19.12
CA ALA A 80 4.22 -2.55 19.71
C ALA A 80 4.15 -1.02 19.53
N ARG A 81 5.29 -0.34 19.68
CA ARG A 81 5.39 1.10 19.44
C ARG A 81 5.01 1.49 18.01
N SER A 82 5.40 0.70 17.03
CA SER A 82 5.04 0.97 15.62
C SER A 82 3.55 0.83 15.40
N LEU A 83 2.90 -0.11 16.07
CA LEU A 83 1.45 -0.27 16.02
C LEU A 83 0.72 0.95 16.58
N ASP A 84 1.18 1.47 17.71
CA ASP A 84 0.63 2.69 18.31
C ASP A 84 0.84 3.90 17.39
N GLN A 85 2.04 4.07 16.85
CA GLN A 85 2.37 5.14 15.92
C GLN A 85 1.50 5.13 14.66
N ILE A 86 1.29 3.97 14.05
CA ILE A 86 0.45 3.87 12.85
C ILE A 86 -1.02 4.14 13.18
N THR A 87 -1.48 3.79 14.36
CA THR A 87 -2.83 4.09 14.83
C THR A 87 -3.02 5.60 14.90
N ASP A 88 -2.08 6.34 15.48
CA ASP A 88 -2.14 7.82 15.57
C ASP A 88 -2.13 8.44 14.16
N VAL A 89 -1.30 7.94 13.27
CA VAL A 89 -1.26 8.39 11.87
C VAL A 89 -2.62 8.17 11.18
N LEU A 90 -3.24 7.02 11.36
CA LEU A 90 -4.53 6.70 10.76
C LEU A 90 -5.64 7.61 11.29
N VAL A 91 -5.66 7.90 12.58
CA VAL A 91 -6.61 8.85 13.18
C VAL A 91 -6.44 10.23 12.56
N ASP A 92 -5.22 10.76 12.51
CA ASP A 92 -4.93 12.07 11.92
C ASP A 92 -5.28 12.11 10.43
N LEU A 93 -5.01 11.04 9.70
CA LEU A 93 -5.36 10.93 8.29
C LEU A 93 -6.87 11.01 8.08
N VAL A 94 -7.65 10.22 8.83
CA VAL A 94 -9.12 10.22 8.73
C VAL A 94 -9.69 11.60 9.08
N VAL A 95 -9.22 12.21 10.15
CA VAL A 95 -9.65 13.56 10.56
C VAL A 95 -9.35 14.59 9.49
N SER A 96 -8.22 14.49 8.79
CA SER A 96 -7.84 15.40 7.71
C SER A 96 -8.82 15.43 6.54
N PHE A 97 -9.59 14.39 6.35
CA PHE A 97 -10.64 14.35 5.31
C PHE A 97 -11.96 15.00 5.75
N ALA A 98 -12.14 15.22 7.05
CA ALA A 98 -13.31 15.92 7.60
C ALA A 98 -13.13 17.44 7.65
N GLU A 99 -11.94 17.91 7.41
CA GLU A 99 -11.58 19.34 7.43
C GLU A 99 -11.82 20.06 6.10
#